data_0e5c55832d0bf5590d33547d954dfb88
#
_entry.id   0e5c55832d0bf5590d33547d954dfb88
#
_cell.length_a   1.000
_cell.length_b   1.000
_cell.length_c   1.000
_cell.angle_alpha   90.00
_cell.angle_beta   90.00
_cell.angle_gamma   90.00
#
_symmetry.space_group_name_H-M   'P 1'
#
loop_
_entity.id
_entity.type
_entity.pdbx_description
1 polymer ?
#
loop_
_entity_poly.entity_id
_entity_poly.type
_entity_poly.pdbx_seq_one_letter_code
_entity_poly.pdbx_strand_id
1 'polypeptide(L)'
;MDVEAKYLRMIQGMKRRGRKDWAVYILRCGDGSLYTGIAKDVRARVKQHSEGRGATYTRTRLPVKLLYQQEGLTRSKALIREAQIKAMPRSKKEEIILSEHCA
;
A
#
# COMPACT_ATOMS: atom_id res chain seq x y z
N MET A 1 13.93 14.17 10.85
CA MET A 1 12.70 13.89 11.60
C MET A 1 11.96 12.74 10.94
N ASP A 2 11.50 11.82 11.74
CA ASP A 2 10.77 10.65 11.27
C ASP A 2 9.48 11.06 10.58
N VAL A 3 9.20 10.46 9.41
CA VAL A 3 7.97 10.70 8.64
C VAL A 3 6.74 10.37 9.48
N GLU A 4 6.81 9.32 10.29
CA GLU A 4 5.72 8.91 11.17
C GLU A 4 5.39 10.00 12.20
N ALA A 5 6.41 10.62 12.81
CA ALA A 5 6.19 11.69 13.79
C ALA A 5 5.50 12.89 13.14
N LYS A 6 5.85 13.23 11.91
CA LYS A 6 5.23 14.32 11.17
C LYS A 6 3.75 14.04 10.91
N TYR A 7 3.41 12.84 10.48
CA TYR A 7 2.02 12.45 10.26
C TYR A 7 1.22 12.39 11.53
N LEU A 8 1.80 11.89 12.62
CA LEU A 8 1.14 11.84 13.92
C LEU A 8 0.75 13.23 14.43
N ARG A 9 1.60 14.24 14.20
CA ARG A 9 1.27 15.63 14.55
C ARG A 9 0.06 16.13 13.77
N MET A 10 0.00 15.82 12.49
CA MET A 10 -1.12 16.19 11.64
C MET A 10 -2.41 15.57 12.15
N ILE A 11 -2.36 14.30 12.51
CA ILE A 11 -3.52 13.55 13.01
C ILE A 11 -4.02 14.10 14.33
N GLN A 12 -3.10 14.47 15.23
CA GLN A 12 -3.48 15.00 16.55
C GLN A 12 -4.29 16.29 16.47
N GLY A 13 -4.14 17.04 15.36
CA GLY A 13 -4.96 18.23 15.13
C GLY A 13 -6.33 17.92 14.54
N MET A 14 -6.61 16.69 14.19
CA MET A 14 -7.88 16.29 13.61
C MET A 14 -8.89 15.92 14.69
N LYS A 15 -10.08 16.52 14.60
CA LYS A 15 -11.16 16.25 15.56
C LYS A 15 -11.82 14.89 15.34
N ARG A 16 -11.72 14.34 14.14
CA ARG A 16 -12.30 13.03 13.81
C ARG A 16 -11.26 11.96 13.82
N ARG A 17 -11.58 10.86 14.48
CA ARG A 17 -10.79 9.66 14.36
C ARG A 17 -11.14 9.00 13.05
N GLY A 18 -10.12 8.67 12.26
CA GLY A 18 -10.32 7.93 11.03
C GLY A 18 -10.80 6.52 11.34
N ARG A 19 -11.62 5.98 10.47
CA ARG A 19 -11.99 4.58 10.53
C ARG A 19 -10.79 3.71 10.16
N LYS A 20 -10.74 2.51 10.72
CA LYS A 20 -9.68 1.55 10.41
C LYS A 20 -10.09 0.65 9.24
N ASP A 21 -10.55 1.27 8.18
CA ASP A 21 -11.04 0.57 6.99
C ASP A 21 -10.12 0.72 5.78
N TRP A 22 -8.90 1.21 6.00
CA TRP A 22 -7.91 1.34 4.96
C TRP A 22 -6.89 0.21 5.01
N ALA A 23 -6.28 -0.07 3.86
CA ALA A 23 -5.22 -1.06 3.73
C ALA A 23 -4.10 -0.52 2.85
N VAL A 24 -2.89 -0.99 3.11
CA VAL A 24 -1.76 -0.85 2.21
C VAL A 24 -1.59 -2.18 1.48
N TYR A 25 -1.22 -2.13 0.21
CA TYR A 25 -1.05 -3.34 -0.59
C TYR A 25 0.16 -3.21 -1.52
N ILE A 26 0.67 -4.36 -1.93
CA ILE A 26 1.77 -4.45 -2.89
C ILE A 26 1.32 -5.34 -4.04
N LEU A 27 1.47 -4.81 -5.27
CA LEU A 27 1.21 -5.55 -6.49
C LEU A 27 2.53 -5.89 -7.16
N ARG A 28 2.59 -7.06 -7.78
CA ARG A 28 3.63 -7.38 -8.75
C ARG A 28 3.10 -7.07 -10.14
N CYS A 29 3.86 -6.31 -10.91
CA CYS A 29 3.49 -5.94 -12.27
C CYS A 29 4.05 -6.93 -13.29
N GLY A 30 3.55 -6.84 -14.53
CA GLY A 30 3.96 -7.74 -15.60
C GLY A 30 5.45 -7.69 -15.94
N ASP A 31 6.11 -6.56 -15.68
CA ASP A 31 7.55 -6.42 -15.86
C ASP A 31 8.37 -6.88 -14.64
N GLY A 32 7.71 -7.44 -13.62
CA GLY A 32 8.35 -7.90 -12.39
C GLY A 32 8.56 -6.85 -11.34
N SER A 33 8.23 -5.60 -11.63
CA SER A 33 8.36 -4.51 -10.64
C SER A 33 7.25 -4.60 -9.59
N LEU A 34 7.46 -3.93 -8.45
CA LEU A 34 6.51 -3.89 -7.35
C LEU A 34 5.88 -2.50 -7.26
N TYR A 35 4.58 -2.46 -7.06
CA TYR A 35 3.81 -1.23 -6.88
C TYR A 35 3.13 -1.26 -5.51
N THR A 36 3.26 -0.19 -4.72
CA THR A 36 2.65 -0.06 -3.40
C THR A 36 1.58 1.02 -3.44
N GLY A 37 0.42 0.71 -2.89
CA GLY A 37 -0.68 1.67 -2.83
C GLY A 37 -1.52 1.48 -1.58
N ILE A 38 -2.52 2.34 -1.42
CA ILE A 38 -3.50 2.24 -0.35
C ILE A 38 -4.91 2.23 -0.94
N ALA A 39 -5.83 1.57 -0.26
CA ALA A 39 -7.23 1.54 -0.66
C ALA A 39 -8.11 1.13 0.51
N LYS A 40 -9.38 1.49 0.46
CA LYS A 40 -10.38 0.94 1.38
C LYS A 40 -10.77 -0.46 0.96
N ASP A 41 -10.99 -0.65 -0.32
CA ASP A 41 -11.34 -1.95 -0.89
C ASP A 41 -10.22 -2.37 -1.83
N VAL A 42 -9.31 -3.19 -1.30
CA VAL A 42 -8.14 -3.64 -2.08
C VAL A 42 -8.57 -4.46 -3.28
N ARG A 43 -9.58 -5.33 -3.12
CA ARG A 43 -10.05 -6.17 -4.21
C ARG A 43 -10.58 -5.34 -5.38
N ALA A 44 -11.40 -4.33 -5.10
CA ALA A 44 -11.91 -3.42 -6.11
C ALA A 44 -10.79 -2.62 -6.77
N ARG A 45 -9.81 -2.17 -5.98
CA ARG A 45 -8.68 -1.41 -6.50
C ARG A 45 -7.79 -2.25 -7.40
N VAL A 46 -7.54 -3.50 -7.02
CA VAL A 46 -6.77 -4.44 -7.86
C VAL A 46 -7.49 -4.68 -9.18
N LYS A 47 -8.81 -4.81 -9.14
CA LYS A 47 -9.62 -4.95 -10.36
C LYS A 47 -9.44 -3.74 -11.27
N GLN A 48 -9.48 -2.51 -10.72
CA GLN A 48 -9.24 -1.30 -11.50
C GLN A 48 -7.85 -1.32 -12.15
N HIS A 49 -6.82 -1.70 -11.40
CA HIS A 49 -5.47 -1.83 -11.95
C HIS A 49 -5.44 -2.84 -13.11
N SER A 50 -6.08 -3.99 -12.92
CA SER A 50 -6.11 -5.05 -13.93
C SER A 50 -6.83 -4.62 -15.21
N GLU A 51 -7.79 -3.70 -15.08
CA GLU A 51 -8.55 -3.17 -16.23
C GLU A 51 -7.86 -1.96 -16.87
N GLY A 52 -6.65 -1.60 -16.42
CA GLY A 52 -5.92 -0.45 -16.94
C GLY A 52 -6.46 0.90 -16.48
N ARG A 53 -7.26 0.91 -15.42
CA ARG A 53 -7.85 2.13 -14.85
C ARG A 53 -7.25 2.51 -13.50
N GLY A 54 -6.15 1.87 -13.13
CA GLY A 54 -5.44 2.16 -11.89
C GLY A 54 -4.44 3.30 -12.04
N ALA A 55 -3.35 3.20 -11.31
CA ALA A 55 -2.27 4.18 -11.37
C ALA A 55 -1.59 4.18 -12.74
N THR A 56 -1.04 5.32 -13.12
CA THR A 56 -0.28 5.45 -14.37
C THR A 56 0.82 4.39 -14.45
N TYR A 57 1.51 4.15 -13.34
CA TYR A 57 2.57 3.16 -13.27
C TYR A 57 2.11 1.76 -13.70
N THR A 58 0.94 1.33 -13.20
CA THR A 58 0.45 -0.03 -13.46
C THR A 58 -0.19 -0.19 -14.83
N ARG A 59 -0.72 0.89 -15.42
CA ARG A 59 -1.42 0.81 -16.72
C ARG A 59 -0.54 0.27 -17.84
N THR A 60 0.75 0.56 -17.81
CA THR A 60 1.70 0.10 -18.83
C THR A 60 2.45 -1.16 -18.43
N ARG A 61 2.10 -1.76 -17.28
CA ARG A 61 2.83 -2.90 -16.71
C ARG A 61 1.90 -4.04 -16.31
N LEU A 62 0.81 -4.20 -17.06
CA LEU A 62 -0.11 -5.32 -16.83
C LEU A 62 0.52 -6.63 -17.32
N PRO A 63 0.11 -7.77 -16.77
CA PRO A 63 -0.89 -7.94 -15.72
C PRO A 63 -0.33 -7.63 -14.33
N VAL A 64 -1.23 -7.39 -13.37
CA VAL A 64 -0.84 -7.18 -11.98
C VAL A 64 -1.37 -8.31 -11.10
N LYS A 65 -0.61 -8.59 -10.03
CA LYS A 65 -0.98 -9.63 -9.07
C LYS A 65 -0.79 -9.08 -7.66
N LEU A 66 -1.80 -9.28 -6.81
CA LEU A 66 -1.72 -8.88 -5.41
C LEU A 66 -0.81 -9.85 -4.65
N LEU A 67 0.26 -9.32 -4.04
CA LEU A 67 1.20 -10.12 -3.27
C LEU A 67 1.10 -9.91 -1.76
N TYR A 68 0.59 -8.75 -1.33
CA TYR A 68 0.60 -8.39 0.08
C TYR A 68 -0.49 -7.37 0.35
N GLN A 69 -1.13 -7.48 1.50
CA GLN A 69 -2.00 -6.43 2.00
C GLN A 69 -1.96 -6.41 3.53
N GLN A 70 -2.03 -5.22 4.09
CA GLN A 70 -2.17 -5.00 5.52
C GLN A 70 -3.42 -4.17 5.73
N GLU A 71 -4.42 -4.77 6.34
CA GLU A 71 -5.72 -4.16 6.58
C GLU A 71 -5.81 -3.55 7.97
N GLY A 72 -6.95 -2.96 8.28
CA GLY A 72 -7.23 -2.47 9.62
C GLY A 72 -6.49 -1.18 9.97
N LEU A 73 -6.19 -0.36 8.99
CA LEU A 73 -5.47 0.90 9.18
C LEU A 73 -6.40 2.09 8.99
N THR A 74 -6.11 3.16 9.72
CA THR A 74 -6.70 4.46 9.37
C THR A 74 -6.03 4.94 8.08
N ARG A 75 -6.66 5.89 7.39
CA ARG A 75 -6.06 6.47 6.17
C ARG A 75 -4.66 7.00 6.45
N SER A 76 -4.50 7.72 7.56
CA SER A 76 -3.21 8.29 7.93
C SER A 76 -2.15 7.23 8.15
N LYS A 77 -2.50 6.16 8.87
CA LYS A 77 -1.55 5.06 9.10
C LYS A 77 -1.24 4.29 7.83
N ALA A 78 -2.22 4.14 6.93
CA ALA A 78 -1.99 3.53 5.63
C ALA A 78 -1.00 4.35 4.81
N LEU A 79 -1.14 5.68 4.80
CA LEU A 79 -0.21 6.57 4.11
C LEU A 79 1.21 6.48 4.69
N ILE A 80 1.33 6.42 6.02
CA ILE A 80 2.63 6.24 6.68
C ILE A 80 3.26 4.92 6.24
N ARG A 81 2.48 3.85 6.30
CA ARG A 81 2.99 2.52 5.94
C ARG A 81 3.37 2.44 4.46
N GLU A 82 2.56 3.05 3.59
CA GLU A 82 2.88 3.16 2.16
C GLU A 82 4.24 3.83 1.97
N ALA A 83 4.47 4.96 2.63
CA ALA A 83 5.73 5.68 2.52
C ALA A 83 6.90 4.86 3.02
N GLN A 84 6.73 4.14 4.13
CA GLN A 84 7.75 3.25 4.67
C GLN A 84 8.12 2.15 3.68
N ILE A 85 7.12 1.50 3.09
CA ILE A 85 7.34 0.41 2.14
C ILE A 85 8.00 0.94 0.87
N LYS A 86 7.55 2.07 0.36
CA LYS A 86 8.15 2.67 -0.85
C LYS A 86 9.63 3.03 -0.65
N ALA A 87 10.02 3.38 0.57
CA ALA A 87 11.41 3.70 0.89
C ALA A 87 12.30 2.48 1.08
N MET A 88 11.71 1.29 1.20
CA MET A 88 12.48 0.06 1.39
C MET A 88 13.15 -0.38 0.09
N PRO A 89 14.36 -0.98 0.17
CA PRO A 89 14.92 -1.67 -0.98
C PRO A 89 14.05 -2.90 -1.32
N ARG A 90 14.15 -3.37 -2.54
CA ARG A 90 13.34 -4.50 -3.01
C ARG A 90 13.44 -5.73 -2.12
N SER A 91 14.64 -6.03 -1.63
CA SER A 91 14.86 -7.19 -0.76
C SER A 91 14.00 -7.13 0.50
N LYS A 92 13.83 -5.94 1.07
CA LYS A 92 13.00 -5.76 2.26
C LYS A 92 11.51 -5.90 1.93
N LYS A 93 11.09 -5.41 0.78
CA LYS A 93 9.71 -5.59 0.31
C LYS A 93 9.41 -7.08 0.13
N GLU A 94 10.34 -7.82 -0.43
CA GLU A 94 10.18 -9.26 -0.61
C GLU A 94 10.11 -10.00 0.73
N GLU A 95 10.87 -9.55 1.73
CA GLU A 95 10.81 -10.14 3.07
C GLU A 95 9.42 -10.01 3.70
N ILE A 96 8.80 -8.83 3.62
CA ILE A 96 7.46 -8.64 4.19
C ILE A 96 6.40 -9.42 3.42
N ILE A 97 6.55 -9.55 2.12
CA ILE A 97 5.65 -10.38 1.31
C ILE A 97 5.76 -11.85 1.73
N LEU A 98 6.99 -12.34 1.90
CA LEU A 98 7.22 -13.73 2.31
C LEU A 98 6.74 -14.01 3.72
N SER A 99 6.93 -13.08 4.65
CA SER A 99 6.47 -13.27 6.03
C SER A 99 4.96 -13.41 6.11
N GLU A 100 4.22 -12.73 5.25
CA GLU A 100 2.76 -12.86 5.16
C GLU A 100 2.35 -14.26 4.72
N HIS A 101 3.11 -14.88 3.82
CA HIS A 101 2.79 -16.18 3.27
C HIS A 101 3.38 -17.36 4.06
N CYS A 102 4.29 -17.10 4.97
CA CYS A 102 4.98 -18.14 5.75
C CYS A 102 4.38 -18.35 7.15
N ALA A 103 3.34 -17.63 7.48
CA ALA A 103 2.72 -17.72 8.82
C ALA A 103 1.91 -19.01 9.02
#